data_7c06f367be1c1d4e0d683e57d5a11df8
#
_entry.id   7c06f367be1c1d4e0d683e57d5a11df8
#
_cell.length_a   1.000
_cell.length_b   1.000
_cell.length_c   1.000
_cell.angle_alpha   90.00
_cell.angle_beta   90.00
_cell.angle_gamma   90.00
#
_symmetry.space_group_name_H-M   'P 1'
#
loop_
_entity.id
_entity.type
_entity.pdbx_description
1 polymer ?
#
loop_
_entity_poly.entity_id
_entity_poly.type
_entity_poly.pdbx_seq_one_letter_code
_entity_poly.pdbx_strand_id
1 'polypeptide(L)' 'IYDIYIKKLYIKLDSLDYDTKKKLGEFSEKYNGENQVILYISSNHKTLKLGNKFDLRNENLLVELEENFGKDCFYIN' A
#
# COMPACT_ATOMS: atom_id res chain seq x y z
N ILE A 1 -7.67 7.49 -22.98
CA ILE A 1 -7.71 6.28 -22.21
C ILE A 1 -6.93 6.48 -20.93
N TYR A 2 -7.55 6.15 -19.85
CA TYR A 2 -6.96 6.29 -18.55
C TYR A 2 -6.07 5.10 -18.21
N ASP A 3 -4.83 5.36 -17.84
CA ASP A 3 -3.87 4.30 -17.54
C ASP A 3 -3.67 4.16 -16.03
N ILE A 4 -4.17 3.07 -15.45
CA ILE A 4 -4.05 2.80 -14.03
C ILE A 4 -2.60 2.56 -13.61
N TYR A 5 -1.72 2.19 -14.55
CA TYR A 5 -0.32 1.92 -14.24
C TYR A 5 0.45 3.14 -13.79
N ILE A 6 -0.04 4.33 -14.10
CA ILE A 6 0.61 5.56 -13.65
C ILE A 6 0.15 5.98 -12.26
N LYS A 7 -0.86 5.30 -11.71
CA LYS A 7 -1.36 5.61 -10.37
C LYS A 7 -0.43 5.06 -9.30
N LYS A 8 -0.39 5.77 -8.19
CA LYS A 8 0.40 5.36 -7.03
C LYS A 8 -0.53 5.08 -5.87
N LEU A 9 -0.16 4.10 -5.07
CA LEU A 9 -0.91 3.75 -3.86
C LEU A 9 -0.19 4.36 -2.66
N TYR A 10 -0.90 5.19 -1.90
CA TYR A 10 -0.39 5.76 -0.67
C TYR A 10 -1.06 5.06 0.50
N ILE A 11 -0.26 4.52 1.41
CA ILE A 11 -0.77 3.82 2.58
C ILE A 11 -0.34 4.57 3.83
N LYS A 12 -1.32 4.94 4.65
CA LYS A 12 -1.06 5.64 5.90
C LYS A 12 -0.95 4.64 7.04
N LEU A 13 0.14 4.68 7.77
CA LEU A 13 0.41 3.79 8.88
C LEU A 13 0.76 4.60 10.12
N ASP A 14 0.40 4.09 11.30
CA ASP A 14 0.81 4.72 12.56
C ASP A 14 2.31 4.52 12.80
N SER A 15 2.78 3.31 12.58
CA SER A 15 4.18 2.98 12.73
C SER A 15 4.55 1.84 11.79
N LEU A 16 5.84 1.67 11.53
CA LEU A 16 6.32 0.60 10.67
C LEU A 16 7.02 -0.45 11.54
N ASP A 17 6.22 -1.21 12.28
CA ASP A 17 6.73 -2.27 13.13
C ASP A 17 6.92 -3.58 12.35
N TYR A 18 7.36 -4.62 13.04
CA TYR A 18 7.65 -5.91 12.41
C TYR A 18 6.40 -6.52 11.77
N ASP A 19 5.27 -6.49 12.48
CA ASP A 19 4.03 -7.08 11.96
C ASP A 19 3.54 -6.36 10.73
N THR A 20 3.64 -5.04 10.72
CA THR A 20 3.24 -4.24 9.55
C THR A 20 4.13 -4.55 8.36
N LYS A 21 5.44 -4.63 8.58
CA LYS A 21 6.37 -4.97 7.50
C LYS A 21 6.08 -6.35 6.94
N LYS A 22 5.76 -7.31 7.81
CA LYS A 22 5.43 -8.67 7.39
C LYS A 22 4.17 -8.69 6.54
N LYS A 23 3.13 -7.96 6.95
CA LYS A 23 1.89 -7.87 6.18
C LYS A 23 2.13 -7.25 4.81
N LEU A 24 2.92 -6.19 4.75
CA LEU A 24 3.23 -5.54 3.47
C LEU A 24 4.01 -6.48 2.56
N GLY A 25 4.92 -7.28 3.12
CA GLY A 25 5.63 -8.29 2.36
C GLY A 25 4.69 -9.33 1.77
N GLU A 26 3.73 -9.78 2.55
CA GLU A 26 2.74 -10.75 2.08
C GLU A 26 1.89 -10.15 0.97
N PHE A 27 1.48 -8.89 1.10
CA PHE A 27 0.74 -8.21 0.05
C PHE A 27 1.56 -8.08 -1.22
N SER A 28 2.85 -7.82 -1.11
CA SER A 28 3.70 -7.68 -2.29
C SER A 28 3.84 -8.99 -3.07
N GLU A 29 3.78 -10.11 -2.37
CA GLU A 29 3.82 -11.41 -3.03
C GLU A 29 2.47 -11.77 -3.64
N LYS A 30 1.39 -11.49 -2.89
CA LYS A 30 0.04 -11.85 -3.31
C LYS A 30 -0.50 -10.94 -4.41
N TYR A 31 -0.16 -9.66 -4.34
CA TYR A 31 -0.69 -8.66 -5.27
C TYR A 31 0.42 -7.94 -6.02
N ASN A 32 1.39 -8.70 -6.47
CA ASN A 32 2.51 -8.15 -7.26
C ASN A 32 2.00 -7.53 -8.55
N GLY A 33 2.47 -6.33 -8.87
CA GLY A 33 2.01 -5.62 -10.06
C GLY A 33 2.93 -4.48 -10.45
N GLU A 34 2.36 -3.46 -11.07
CA GLU A 34 3.11 -2.36 -11.67
C GLU A 34 2.95 -1.03 -10.95
N ASN A 35 2.10 -0.97 -9.93
CA ASN A 35 1.79 0.29 -9.26
C ASN A 35 2.73 0.53 -8.08
N GLN A 36 3.33 1.71 -8.05
CA GLN A 36 4.24 2.09 -6.99
C GLN A 36 3.48 2.32 -5.68
N VAL A 37 4.11 1.94 -4.57
CA VAL A 37 3.51 2.08 -3.25
C VAL A 37 4.35 3.02 -2.41
N ILE A 38 3.69 3.98 -1.79
CA ILE A 38 4.34 4.95 -0.92
C ILE A 38 3.69 4.86 0.46
N LEU A 39 4.51 4.73 1.49
CA LEU A 39 4.04 4.62 2.86
C LEU A 39 4.19 5.95 3.57
N TYR A 40 3.14 6.39 4.25
CA TYR A 40 3.21 7.55 5.12
C TYR A 40 3.11 7.07 6.56
N ILE A 41 4.14 7.34 7.36
CA ILE A 41 4.19 6.90 8.74
C ILE A 41 3.93 8.09 9.64
N SER A 42 2.76 8.09 10.29
CA SER A 42 2.31 9.26 11.04
C SER A 42 3.08 9.48 12.34
N SER A 43 3.59 8.44 12.96
CA SER A 43 4.29 8.58 14.24
C SER A 43 5.54 9.45 14.15
N ASN A 44 6.22 9.44 13.02
CA ASN A 44 7.43 10.25 12.82
C ASN A 44 7.38 11.14 11.59
N HIS A 45 6.19 11.25 10.97
CA HIS A 45 5.95 12.09 9.78
C HIS A 45 6.90 11.78 8.63
N LYS A 46 7.23 10.51 8.46
CA LYS A 46 8.11 10.10 7.36
C LYS A 46 7.33 9.48 6.23
N THR A 47 7.82 9.69 5.03
CA THR A 47 7.28 9.09 3.82
C THR A 47 8.34 8.16 3.24
N LEU A 48 7.95 6.91 3.00
CA LEU A 48 8.85 5.90 2.47
C LEU A 48 8.29 5.35 1.16
N LYS A 49 9.18 5.13 0.21
CA LYS A 49 8.83 4.47 -1.04
C LYS A 49 9.07 2.97 -0.86
N LEU A 50 8.01 2.18 -1.01
CA LEU A 50 8.15 0.73 -0.91
C LEU A 50 8.85 0.20 -2.16
N GLY A 51 9.79 -0.73 -1.98
CA GLY A 51 10.53 -1.29 -3.08
C GLY A 51 9.71 -2.17 -4.00
N ASN A 52 8.68 -2.80 -3.45
CA ASN A 52 7.80 -3.68 -4.21
C ASN A 52 6.64 -2.89 -4.78
N LYS A 53 6.08 -3.38 -5.90
CA LYS A 53 4.93 -2.77 -6.54
C LYS A 53 3.71 -3.65 -6.39
N PHE A 54 2.55 -3.04 -6.25
CA PHE A 54 1.29 -3.76 -6.09
C PHE A 54 0.45 -3.65 -7.36
N ASP A 55 -0.58 -4.50 -7.43
CA ASP A 55 -1.51 -4.49 -8.56
C ASP A 55 -2.81 -3.82 -8.14
N LEU A 56 -2.95 -2.54 -8.45
CA LEU A 56 -4.16 -1.78 -8.11
C LEU A 56 -5.39 -2.20 -8.89
N ARG A 57 -5.23 -3.01 -9.91
CA ARG A 57 -6.37 -3.54 -10.68
C ARG A 57 -7.08 -4.65 -9.93
N ASN A 58 -6.41 -5.22 -8.92
CA ASN A 58 -7.01 -6.30 -8.13
C ASN A 58 -7.78 -5.69 -6.96
N GLU A 59 -9.11 -5.77 -7.04
CA GLU A 59 -9.99 -5.20 -6.02
C GLU A 59 -9.78 -5.82 -4.64
N ASN A 60 -9.38 -7.08 -4.59
CA ASN A 60 -9.14 -7.76 -3.34
C ASN A 60 -8.02 -7.12 -2.53
N LEU A 61 -7.05 -6.50 -3.20
CA LEU A 61 -5.99 -5.77 -2.51
C LEU A 61 -6.56 -4.66 -1.63
N LEU A 62 -7.48 -3.88 -2.19
CA LEU A 62 -8.06 -2.76 -1.45
C LEU A 62 -8.90 -3.24 -0.28
N VAL A 63 -9.65 -4.33 -0.47
CA VAL A 63 -10.45 -4.92 0.60
C VAL A 63 -9.55 -5.38 1.74
N GLU A 64 -8.47 -6.08 1.43
CA GLU A 64 -7.55 -6.56 2.46
C GLU A 64 -6.81 -5.42 3.17
N LEU A 65 -6.50 -4.35 2.45
CA LEU A 65 -5.89 -3.18 3.08
C LEU A 65 -6.83 -2.58 4.13
N GLU A 66 -8.10 -2.44 3.79
CA GLU A 66 -9.08 -1.92 4.75
C GLU A 66 -9.26 -2.85 5.94
N GLU A 67 -9.26 -4.15 5.73
CA GLU A 67 -9.42 -5.12 6.79
C GLU A 67 -8.23 -5.13 7.76
N ASN A 68 -7.03 -4.95 7.25
CA ASN A 68 -5.81 -5.03 8.06
C ASN A 68 -5.37 -3.70 8.64
N PHE A 69 -5.64 -2.59 7.97
CA PHE A 69 -5.16 -1.27 8.39
C PHE A 69 -6.29 -0.27 8.65
N GLY A 70 -7.54 -0.67 8.42
CA GLY A 70 -8.70 0.18 8.65
C GLY A 70 -9.14 0.95 7.42
N LYS A 71 -10.36 1.52 7.51
CA LYS A 71 -10.88 2.37 6.44
C LYS A 71 -10.03 3.62 6.35
N ASP A 72 -9.96 4.21 5.19
CA ASP A 72 -9.23 5.45 4.96
C ASP A 72 -7.72 5.32 5.19
N CYS A 73 -7.21 4.09 5.21
CA CYS A 73 -5.78 3.87 5.37
C CYS A 73 -4.99 4.07 4.08
N PHE A 74 -5.67 4.13 2.95
CA PHE A 74 -4.97 4.25 1.67
C PHE A 74 -5.59 5.34 0.80
N TYR A 75 -4.80 5.79 -0.15
CA TYR A 75 -5.20 6.82 -1.10
C TYR A 75 -4.56 6.49 -2.45
N ILE A 76 -5.34 6.58 -3.51
CA ILE A 76 -4.85 6.34 -4.86
C ILE A 76 -4.78 7.65 -5.62
N ASN A 77 -3.62 7.95 -6.12
CA ASN A 77 -3.41 9.21 -6.83
C ASN A 77 -3.03 8.97 -8.29
#